data_74f0ebc0b438a54a0dbb47b679323bc5
#
_entry.id   74f0ebc0b438a54a0dbb47b679323bc5
#
_cell.length_a   1.000
_cell.length_b   1.000
_cell.length_c   1.000
_cell.angle_alpha   90.00
_cell.angle_beta   90.00
_cell.angle_gamma   90.00
#
_symmetry.space_group_name_H-M   'P 1'
#
loop_
_entity.id
_entity.type
_entity.pdbx_description
1 polymer ?
#
loop_
_entity_poly.entity_id
_entity_poly.type
_entity_poly.pdbx_seq_one_letter_code
_entity_poly.pdbx_strand_id
1 'polypeptide(L)'
;MVVMGVVNMQIKDFAKKYQIQTDTIRYYEKESILKPKRRDNGYREYDEESEKQLQLIIVLKQLGFTIKEIQQLLILKDEPVSTECNNSTVLVIEQKIMKIEEKIQFYEQASKSLKIVKELISEEKYTKNKAVIEGLMFELFKSSDTRYA
;
A
#
# COMPACT_ATOMS: atom_id res chain seq x y z
N MET A 1 -21.71 2.66 -27.64
CA MET A 1 -21.58 2.84 -26.17
C MET A 1 -21.94 1.51 -25.53
N VAL A 2 -20.95 0.70 -25.18
CA VAL A 2 -21.22 -0.56 -24.48
C VAL A 2 -21.48 -0.17 -23.03
N VAL A 3 -22.72 -0.24 -22.59
CA VAL A 3 -23.07 -0.23 -21.17
C VAL A 3 -22.48 -1.54 -20.63
N MET A 4 -21.29 -1.48 -20.04
CA MET A 4 -20.82 -2.57 -19.21
C MET A 4 -21.81 -2.71 -18.07
N GLY A 5 -22.66 -3.74 -18.15
CA GLY A 5 -23.59 -4.07 -17.09
C GLY A 5 -22.82 -4.21 -15.79
N VAL A 6 -23.32 -3.61 -14.73
CA VAL A 6 -22.81 -3.76 -13.37
C VAL A 6 -22.76 -5.25 -13.06
N VAL A 7 -21.58 -5.86 -13.14
CA VAL A 7 -21.40 -7.27 -12.82
C VAL A 7 -21.25 -7.35 -11.31
N ASN A 8 -22.35 -7.61 -10.65
CA ASN A 8 -22.36 -7.87 -9.21
C ASN A 8 -21.67 -9.21 -8.96
N MET A 9 -20.59 -9.21 -8.19
CA MET A 9 -19.77 -10.38 -7.93
C MET A 9 -20.00 -10.97 -6.54
N GLN A 10 -19.83 -12.29 -6.45
CA GLN A 10 -19.67 -12.97 -5.16
C GLN A 10 -18.22 -12.82 -4.64
N ILE A 11 -18.01 -13.08 -3.36
CA ILE A 11 -16.69 -12.89 -2.71
C ILE A 11 -15.57 -13.65 -3.42
N LYS A 12 -15.83 -14.87 -3.92
CA LYS A 12 -14.82 -15.68 -4.61
C LYS A 12 -14.32 -15.04 -5.89
N ASP A 13 -15.25 -14.52 -6.71
CA ASP A 13 -14.94 -13.86 -7.98
C ASP A 13 -14.27 -12.51 -7.74
N PHE A 14 -14.75 -11.77 -6.75
CA PHE A 14 -14.16 -10.51 -6.32
C PHE A 14 -12.73 -10.68 -5.81
N ALA A 15 -12.48 -11.67 -4.96
CA ALA A 15 -11.16 -12.03 -4.47
C ALA A 15 -10.20 -12.43 -5.61
N LYS A 16 -10.68 -13.25 -6.55
CA LYS A 16 -9.90 -13.70 -7.71
C LYS A 16 -9.53 -12.54 -8.63
N LYS A 17 -10.48 -11.65 -8.91
CA LYS A 17 -10.26 -10.47 -9.77
C LYS A 17 -9.11 -9.59 -9.27
N TYR A 18 -9.02 -9.38 -7.97
CA TYR A 18 -8.01 -8.53 -7.32
C TYR A 18 -6.82 -9.29 -6.75
N GLN A 19 -6.76 -10.62 -6.91
CA GLN A 19 -5.72 -11.50 -6.37
C GLN A 19 -5.52 -11.33 -4.85
N ILE A 20 -6.63 -11.18 -4.13
CA ILE A 20 -6.68 -11.00 -2.68
C ILE A 20 -7.36 -12.22 -2.06
N GLN A 21 -6.91 -12.66 -0.90
CA GLN A 21 -7.56 -13.74 -0.15
C GLN A 21 -8.95 -13.34 0.32
N THR A 22 -9.91 -14.27 0.27
CA THR A 22 -11.28 -14.01 0.75
C THR A 22 -11.32 -13.57 2.21
N ASP A 23 -10.41 -14.10 3.04
CA ASP A 23 -10.33 -13.72 4.46
C ASP A 23 -9.83 -12.28 4.64
N THR A 24 -8.98 -11.79 3.76
CA THR A 24 -8.58 -10.37 3.74
C THR A 24 -9.77 -9.47 3.42
N ILE A 25 -10.60 -9.86 2.45
CA ILE A 25 -11.84 -9.11 2.11
C ILE A 25 -12.79 -9.11 3.31
N ARG A 26 -13.01 -10.26 3.96
CA ARG A 26 -13.82 -10.35 5.18
C ARG A 26 -13.27 -9.51 6.32
N TYR A 27 -11.95 -9.45 6.45
CA TYR A 27 -11.29 -8.60 7.43
C TYR A 27 -11.56 -7.11 7.16
N TYR A 28 -11.46 -6.67 5.90
CA TYR A 28 -11.80 -5.28 5.53
C TYR A 28 -13.28 -4.94 5.79
N GLU A 29 -14.18 -5.89 5.59
CA GLU A 29 -15.58 -5.72 5.97
C GLU A 29 -15.76 -5.59 7.49
N LYS A 30 -15.10 -6.46 8.26
CA LYS A 30 -15.12 -6.43 9.73
C LYS A 30 -14.61 -5.10 10.26
N GLU A 31 -13.57 -4.55 9.65
CA GLU A 31 -13.00 -3.25 10.00
C GLU A 31 -13.80 -2.06 9.42
N SER A 32 -14.92 -2.32 8.77
CA SER A 32 -15.83 -1.31 8.19
C SER A 32 -15.20 -0.39 7.13
N ILE A 33 -14.10 -0.80 6.52
CA ILE A 33 -13.47 -0.06 5.41
C ILE A 33 -13.96 -0.52 4.05
N LEU A 34 -14.58 -1.70 3.96
CA LEU A 34 -15.25 -2.22 2.79
C LEU A 34 -16.70 -2.57 3.16
N LYS A 35 -17.66 -2.03 2.42
CA LYS A 35 -19.09 -2.18 2.72
C LYS A 35 -19.83 -2.74 1.50
N PRO A 36 -19.85 -4.08 1.31
CA PRO A 36 -20.61 -4.68 0.23
C PRO A 36 -22.12 -4.53 0.47
N LYS A 37 -22.89 -4.51 -0.60
CA LYS A 37 -24.34 -4.62 -0.51
C LYS A 37 -24.74 -6.03 -0.08
N ARG A 38 -25.91 -6.16 0.51
CA ARG A 38 -26.54 -7.45 0.81
C ARG A 38 -27.80 -7.61 -0.04
N ARG A 39 -27.95 -8.77 -0.66
CA ARG A 39 -29.21 -9.17 -1.30
C ARG A 39 -30.28 -9.44 -0.26
N ASP A 40 -31.52 -9.51 -0.68
CA ASP A 40 -32.67 -9.84 0.18
C ASP A 40 -32.51 -11.18 0.93
N ASN A 41 -31.76 -12.14 0.33
CA ASN A 41 -31.41 -13.42 0.93
C ASN A 41 -30.20 -13.36 1.90
N GLY A 42 -29.65 -12.17 2.19
CA GLY A 42 -28.53 -11.95 3.12
C GLY A 42 -27.14 -12.20 2.52
N TYR A 43 -27.03 -12.67 1.27
CA TYR A 43 -25.72 -12.89 0.63
C TYR A 43 -25.05 -11.57 0.25
N ARG A 44 -23.74 -11.51 0.41
CA ARG A 44 -22.90 -10.38 0.03
C ARG A 44 -22.81 -10.24 -1.48
N GLU A 45 -22.90 -9.02 -1.94
CA GLU A 45 -22.77 -8.66 -3.34
C GLU A 45 -21.79 -7.49 -3.48
N TYR A 46 -20.75 -7.70 -4.25
CA TYR A 46 -19.72 -6.70 -4.53
C TYR A 46 -20.02 -6.05 -5.87
N ASP A 47 -20.44 -4.80 -5.80
CA ASP A 47 -20.79 -3.96 -6.95
C ASP A 47 -19.64 -2.99 -7.31
N GLU A 48 -19.90 -2.10 -8.24
CA GLU A 48 -18.95 -1.07 -8.68
C GLU A 48 -18.46 -0.19 -7.52
N GLU A 49 -19.33 0.13 -6.56
CA GLU A 49 -18.94 0.91 -5.38
C GLU A 49 -17.99 0.13 -4.47
N SER A 50 -18.25 -1.15 -4.27
CA SER A 50 -17.35 -2.06 -3.55
C SER A 50 -15.99 -2.17 -4.25
N GLU A 51 -15.97 -2.18 -5.59
CA GLU A 51 -14.72 -2.18 -6.36
C GLU A 51 -13.92 -0.90 -6.13
N LYS A 52 -14.55 0.26 -6.22
CA LYS A 52 -13.90 1.55 -5.96
C LYS A 52 -13.32 1.62 -4.54
N GLN A 53 -14.07 1.14 -3.55
CA GLN A 53 -13.60 1.07 -2.17
C GLN A 53 -12.36 0.16 -2.05
N LEU A 54 -12.40 -1.04 -2.63
CA LEU A 54 -11.27 -1.97 -2.58
C LEU A 54 -10.04 -1.41 -3.29
N GLN A 55 -10.21 -0.80 -4.46
CA GLN A 55 -9.11 -0.16 -5.20
C GLN A 55 -8.43 0.92 -4.36
N LEU A 56 -9.21 1.76 -3.68
CA LEU A 56 -8.68 2.77 -2.76
C LEU A 56 -7.91 2.13 -1.59
N ILE A 57 -8.47 1.09 -0.98
CA ILE A 57 -7.81 0.35 0.11
C ILE A 57 -6.47 -0.22 -0.37
N ILE A 58 -6.42 -0.83 -1.55
CA ILE A 58 -5.19 -1.39 -2.13
C ILE A 58 -4.12 -0.30 -2.26
N VAL A 59 -4.45 0.85 -2.83
CA VAL A 59 -3.51 1.97 -2.98
C VAL A 59 -3.01 2.46 -1.63
N LEU A 60 -3.91 2.70 -0.68
CA LEU A 60 -3.54 3.17 0.65
C LEU A 60 -2.67 2.15 1.40
N LYS A 61 -2.95 0.85 1.25
CA LYS A 61 -2.09 -0.21 1.82
C LYS A 61 -0.70 -0.22 1.20
N GLN A 62 -0.59 -0.05 -0.12
CA GLN A 62 0.72 0.07 -0.79
C GLN A 62 1.51 1.29 -0.33
N LEU A 63 0.83 2.40 -0.05
CA LEU A 63 1.44 3.61 0.50
C LEU A 63 1.81 3.47 1.99
N GLY A 64 1.50 2.32 2.61
CA GLY A 64 1.85 2.02 4.00
C GLY A 64 0.87 2.56 5.04
N PHE A 65 -0.37 2.86 4.66
CA PHE A 65 -1.41 3.22 5.63
C PHE A 65 -1.85 1.98 6.44
N THR A 66 -2.00 2.16 7.74
CA THR A 66 -2.62 1.17 8.61
C THR A 66 -4.14 1.14 8.42
N ILE A 67 -4.79 0.08 8.87
CA ILE A 67 -6.26 -0.01 8.83
C ILE A 67 -6.93 1.15 9.59
N LYS A 68 -6.38 1.52 10.75
CA LYS A 68 -6.88 2.66 11.54
C LYS A 68 -6.75 3.99 10.79
N GLU A 69 -5.64 4.22 10.13
CA GLU A 69 -5.43 5.41 9.29
C GLU A 69 -6.40 5.44 8.11
N ILE A 70 -6.66 4.28 7.48
CA ILE A 70 -7.65 4.16 6.40
C ILE A 70 -9.06 4.45 6.93
N GLN A 71 -9.44 3.92 8.09
CA GLN A 71 -10.72 4.23 8.74
C GLN A 71 -10.86 5.74 8.96
N GLN A 72 -9.82 6.40 9.45
CA GLN A 72 -9.80 7.85 9.66
C GLN A 72 -9.98 8.65 8.36
N LEU A 73 -9.33 8.22 7.27
CA LEU A 73 -9.51 8.85 5.95
C LEU A 73 -10.94 8.68 5.42
N LEU A 74 -11.56 7.53 5.67
CA LEU A 74 -12.92 7.24 5.19
C LEU A 74 -13.98 8.04 5.94
N ILE A 75 -13.76 8.42 7.19
CA ILE A 75 -14.68 9.29 7.96
C ILE A 75 -14.87 10.64 7.27
N LEU A 76 -13.88 11.13 6.52
CA LEU A 76 -14.01 12.39 5.75
C LEU A 76 -15.06 12.34 4.63
N LYS A 77 -15.54 11.15 4.26
CA LYS A 77 -16.64 11.00 3.30
C LYS A 77 -18.01 11.28 3.93
N ASP A 78 -18.11 11.21 5.24
CA ASP A 78 -19.35 11.41 5.99
C ASP A 78 -19.43 12.88 6.41
N GLU A 79 -20.46 13.59 5.95
CA GLU A 79 -20.72 14.98 6.31
C GLU A 79 -21.68 15.04 7.52
N PRO A 80 -21.52 16.00 8.44
CA PRO A 80 -20.46 17.01 8.55
C PRO A 80 -19.18 16.49 9.27
N VAL A 81 -18.01 16.87 8.75
CA VAL A 81 -16.71 16.55 9.36
C VAL A 81 -16.30 17.65 10.33
N SER A 82 -15.92 17.30 11.57
CA SER A 82 -15.42 18.29 12.52
C SER A 82 -14.04 18.83 12.10
N THR A 83 -13.73 20.07 12.49
CA THR A 83 -12.42 20.70 12.26
C THR A 83 -11.29 19.88 12.87
N GLU A 84 -11.48 19.30 14.06
CA GLU A 84 -10.49 18.43 14.72
C GLU A 84 -10.22 17.15 13.92
N CYS A 85 -11.27 16.50 13.41
CA CYS A 85 -11.15 15.31 12.58
C CYS A 85 -10.38 15.62 11.28
N ASN A 86 -10.69 16.74 10.65
CA ASN A 86 -10.00 17.19 9.44
C ASN A 86 -8.52 17.45 9.71
N ASN A 87 -8.18 18.19 10.76
CA ASN A 87 -6.79 18.52 11.13
C ASN A 87 -5.99 17.27 11.50
N SER A 88 -6.58 16.35 12.26
CA SER A 88 -5.89 15.09 12.62
C SER A 88 -5.63 14.21 11.38
N THR A 89 -6.52 14.22 10.41
CA THR A 89 -6.34 13.50 9.16
C THR A 89 -5.24 14.10 8.29
N VAL A 90 -5.16 15.44 8.23
CA VAL A 90 -4.06 16.15 7.55
C VAL A 90 -2.71 15.74 8.14
N LEU A 91 -2.58 15.69 9.48
CA LEU A 91 -1.36 15.25 10.13
C LEU A 91 -0.97 13.80 9.77
N VAL A 92 -1.93 12.90 9.68
CA VAL A 92 -1.68 11.51 9.25
C VAL A 92 -1.12 11.48 7.82
N ILE A 93 -1.68 12.28 6.92
CA ILE A 93 -1.22 12.38 5.54
C ILE A 93 0.19 12.97 5.48
N GLU A 94 0.46 14.06 6.21
CA GLU A 94 1.78 14.69 6.27
C GLU A 94 2.86 13.72 6.76
N GLN A 95 2.59 12.98 7.84
CA GLN A 95 3.50 11.94 8.33
C GLN A 95 3.75 10.85 7.29
N LYS A 96 2.73 10.50 6.52
CA LYS A 96 2.86 9.50 5.46
C LYS A 96 3.71 10.02 4.29
N ILE A 97 3.55 11.28 3.91
CA ILE A 97 4.36 11.95 2.90
C ILE A 97 5.83 11.92 3.31
N MET A 98 6.15 12.33 4.56
CA MET A 98 7.53 12.29 5.07
C MET A 98 8.16 10.90 4.96
N LYS A 99 7.43 9.84 5.36
CA LYS A 99 7.92 8.47 5.26
C LYS A 99 8.12 8.01 3.82
N ILE A 100 7.29 8.46 2.88
CA ILE A 100 7.45 8.15 1.46
C ILE A 100 8.71 8.86 0.92
N GLU A 101 8.92 10.12 1.27
CA GLU A 101 10.11 10.88 0.86
C GLU A 101 11.41 10.26 1.39
N GLU A 102 11.42 9.80 2.65
CA GLU A 102 12.55 9.04 3.22
C GLU A 102 12.85 7.76 2.42
N LYS A 103 11.80 7.01 2.02
CA LYS A 103 11.95 5.82 1.18
C LYS A 103 12.49 6.16 -0.21
N ILE A 104 12.01 7.24 -0.82
CA ILE A 104 12.49 7.70 -2.12
C ILE A 104 14.00 7.97 -2.04
N GLN A 105 14.45 8.72 -1.05
CA GLN A 105 15.88 9.01 -0.83
C GLN A 105 16.70 7.73 -0.64
N PHE A 106 16.20 6.79 0.17
CA PHE A 106 16.84 5.50 0.39
C PHE A 106 16.98 4.72 -0.92
N TYR A 107 15.91 4.61 -1.71
CA TYR A 107 15.95 3.86 -2.97
C TYR A 107 16.80 4.53 -4.04
N GLU A 108 16.86 5.86 -4.09
CA GLU A 108 17.78 6.59 -4.96
C GLU A 108 19.23 6.30 -4.62
N GLN A 109 19.59 6.32 -3.34
CA GLN A 109 20.92 5.98 -2.86
C GLN A 109 21.24 4.51 -3.14
N ALA A 110 20.30 3.60 -2.86
CA ALA A 110 20.45 2.18 -3.14
C ALA A 110 20.69 1.90 -4.62
N SER A 111 19.93 2.55 -5.50
CA SER A 111 20.11 2.43 -6.96
C SER A 111 21.50 2.87 -7.40
N LYS A 112 22.00 4.00 -6.87
CA LYS A 112 23.37 4.48 -7.17
C LYS A 112 24.44 3.47 -6.69
N SER A 113 24.32 3.01 -5.45
CA SER A 113 25.26 2.04 -4.88
C SER A 113 25.27 0.70 -5.63
N LEU A 114 24.10 0.19 -5.99
CA LEU A 114 23.98 -1.06 -6.75
C LEU A 114 24.56 -0.96 -8.16
N LYS A 115 24.46 0.20 -8.81
CA LYS A 115 25.14 0.44 -10.10
C LYS A 115 26.66 0.34 -9.95
N ILE A 116 27.22 0.95 -8.91
CA ILE A 116 28.66 0.85 -8.60
C ILE A 116 29.03 -0.60 -8.30
N VAL A 117 28.27 -1.29 -7.45
CA VAL A 117 28.52 -2.70 -7.12
C VAL A 117 28.51 -3.57 -8.38
N LYS A 118 27.53 -3.36 -9.28
CA LYS A 118 27.46 -4.05 -10.57
C LYS A 118 28.77 -3.90 -11.35
N GLU A 119 29.31 -2.70 -11.48
CA GLU A 119 30.55 -2.44 -12.18
C GLU A 119 31.75 -3.09 -11.47
N LEU A 120 31.79 -3.06 -10.13
CA LEU A 120 32.86 -3.66 -9.34
C LEU A 120 32.87 -5.20 -9.39
N ILE A 121 31.71 -5.83 -9.64
CA ILE A 121 31.57 -7.29 -9.77
C ILE A 121 31.88 -7.74 -11.21
N SER A 122 31.57 -6.89 -12.21
CA SER A 122 31.73 -7.24 -13.60
C SER A 122 33.20 -7.66 -13.90
N GLU A 123 33.40 -8.55 -14.89
CA GLU A 123 34.68 -9.11 -15.25
C GLU A 123 35.39 -9.91 -14.13
N GLU A 124 34.61 -10.57 -13.27
CA GLU A 124 35.13 -11.44 -12.18
C GLU A 124 36.01 -10.72 -11.15
N LYS A 125 35.80 -9.40 -10.97
CA LYS A 125 36.58 -8.58 -10.03
C LYS A 125 36.05 -8.53 -8.60
N TYR A 126 35.10 -9.39 -8.25
CA TYR A 126 34.47 -9.37 -6.92
C TYR A 126 35.48 -9.45 -5.78
N THR A 127 36.39 -10.44 -5.83
CA THR A 127 37.39 -10.67 -4.76
C THR A 127 38.29 -9.45 -4.53
N LYS A 128 38.72 -8.78 -5.61
CA LYS A 128 39.54 -7.57 -5.55
C LYS A 128 38.80 -6.39 -4.91
N ASN A 129 37.49 -6.28 -5.17
CA ASN A 129 36.66 -5.15 -4.77
C ASN A 129 35.80 -5.44 -3.54
N LYS A 130 35.94 -6.59 -2.88
CA LYS A 130 35.09 -7.05 -1.78
C LYS A 130 34.94 -5.99 -0.68
N ALA A 131 36.03 -5.39 -0.22
CA ALA A 131 35.98 -4.39 0.86
C ALA A 131 35.20 -3.14 0.47
N VAL A 132 35.30 -2.69 -0.78
CA VAL A 132 34.58 -1.54 -1.30
C VAL A 132 33.07 -1.85 -1.39
N ILE A 133 32.74 -3.06 -1.87
CA ILE A 133 31.34 -3.52 -1.97
C ILE A 133 30.68 -3.61 -0.58
N GLU A 134 31.37 -4.23 0.37
CA GLU A 134 30.90 -4.32 1.77
C GLU A 134 30.71 -2.93 2.40
N GLY A 135 31.62 -2.00 2.14
CA GLY A 135 31.51 -0.60 2.59
C GLY A 135 30.29 0.11 2.04
N LEU A 136 29.99 -0.04 0.73
CA LEU A 136 28.80 0.54 0.11
C LEU A 136 27.50 -0.04 0.70
N MET A 137 27.46 -1.34 0.95
CA MET A 137 26.30 -1.98 1.57
C MET A 137 26.12 -1.55 3.02
N PHE A 138 27.21 -1.36 3.76
CA PHE A 138 27.16 -0.86 5.14
C PHE A 138 26.63 0.58 5.21
N GLU A 139 27.02 1.46 4.28
CA GLU A 139 26.46 2.82 4.20
C GLU A 139 24.95 2.80 3.92
N LEU A 140 24.47 1.90 3.06
CA LEU A 140 23.02 1.70 2.85
C LEU A 140 22.33 1.22 4.11
N PHE A 141 22.93 0.33 4.89
CA PHE A 141 22.36 -0.14 6.15
C PHE A 141 22.11 1.01 7.13
N LYS A 142 23.00 1.98 7.24
CA LYS A 142 22.84 3.15 8.12
C LYS A 142 21.59 3.98 7.80
N SER A 143 21.18 4.01 6.53
CA SER A 143 19.98 4.74 6.08
C SER A 143 18.75 3.85 5.94
N SER A 144 18.88 2.54 6.22
CA SER A 144 17.76 1.60 6.12
C SER A 144 16.82 1.65 7.32
N ASP A 145 15.57 1.30 7.09
CA ASP A 145 14.59 1.09 8.15
C ASP A 145 14.55 -0.41 8.51
N THR A 146 15.09 -0.75 9.68
CA THR A 146 15.19 -2.15 10.13
C THR A 146 13.84 -2.85 10.34
N ARG A 147 12.74 -2.10 10.37
CA ARG A 147 11.38 -2.67 10.47
C ARG A 147 10.98 -3.48 9.23
N TYR A 148 11.72 -3.35 8.13
CA TYR A 148 11.51 -4.13 6.89
C TYR A 148 12.43 -5.35 6.75
N ALA A 149 13.23 -5.62 7.76
CA ALA A 149 14.14 -6.77 7.75
C ALA A 149 13.39 -8.10 8.01
#